data_ccf5e165becb34a5bc4ec73dd753eb05
#
_entry.id   ccf5e165becb34a5bc4ec73dd753eb05
#
_cell.length_a   1.000
_cell.length_b   1.000
_cell.length_c   1.000
_cell.angle_alpha   90.00
_cell.angle_beta   90.00
_cell.angle_gamma   90.00
#
_symmetry.space_group_name_H-M   'P 1'
#
loop_
_entity.id
_entity.type
_entity.pdbx_description
1 polymer ?
#
loop_
_entity_poly.entity_id
_entity_poly.type
_entity_poly.pdbx_seq_one_letter_code
_entity_poly.pdbx_strand_id
1 'polypeptide(L)'
;PPFFLMIRRPPRSTLFPYTTLFRSYVCQNCGAKETKWTGRCNVCGEWNSFVEEVEVTSKSRGNAVIGNPSSKALRLSEIKVNADVRMDTGDNELNRVLGGGMVPGSMILLGGEPGIGKSTLVLQFALHNRCGKVLYVSGEESISQIKMRAQRLGAENDECLFLSGNSLEMVLQHARAILPDLLIIDSIQTLATEAVDSIPGSLSQIRECTNTLLRFSKENTISTILIGHITKDGQLAGPKILEHMVDTVLQFEGDQQYMYRILRSMKNRFGSTSEIGIYEMLQSGLRQVTNPSELLLSNHDQELSGIAVSATVEGVRPILLEVQSLVSTAAYGVPQRSATGFDSRRLNMLLAVLEKRVGFKLAAKDVFLNIAGGIRVSDPALDLAVVMAVLSSNIDAALPADTVFAGEVGLSGEIRAVSRIEQRISEAEKLGFKRIFVPLGNKKGFTRKATHIEVAFVSRLADICRSLFG
;
A
#
# COMPACT_ATOMS: atom_id res chain seq x y z
N PRO A 1 8.24 -67.17 -19.90
CA PRO A 1 6.94 -66.54 -19.78
C PRO A 1 6.80 -65.90 -18.37
N PRO A 2 6.34 -64.64 -18.27
CA PRO A 2 6.20 -63.97 -16.99
C PRO A 2 4.82 -64.27 -16.39
N PHE A 3 4.84 -64.51 -15.10
CA PHE A 3 3.67 -64.74 -14.29
C PHE A 3 2.87 -63.44 -14.12
N PHE A 4 1.60 -63.44 -14.53
CA PHE A 4 0.62 -62.44 -14.17
C PHE A 4 0.06 -62.76 -12.78
N LEU A 5 0.34 -61.92 -11.79
CA LEU A 5 -0.32 -61.93 -10.49
C LEU A 5 -1.67 -61.22 -10.64
N MET A 6 -2.76 -61.97 -10.66
CA MET A 6 -4.12 -61.46 -10.52
C MET A 6 -4.32 -61.01 -9.07
N ILE A 7 -4.39 -59.70 -8.84
CA ILE A 7 -4.84 -59.12 -7.57
C ILE A 7 -6.36 -59.28 -7.49
N ARG A 8 -6.84 -60.15 -6.58
CA ARG A 8 -8.25 -60.32 -6.26
C ARG A 8 -8.82 -59.03 -5.65
N ARG A 9 -9.94 -58.55 -6.19
CA ARG A 9 -10.77 -57.47 -5.63
C ARG A 9 -11.29 -57.92 -4.25
N PRO A 10 -11.24 -57.09 -3.19
CA PRO A 10 -11.89 -57.36 -1.92
C PRO A 10 -13.42 -57.34 -2.03
N PRO A 11 -14.15 -58.08 -1.18
CA PRO A 11 -15.60 -58.21 -1.23
C PRO A 11 -16.29 -56.90 -0.90
N ARG A 12 -17.36 -56.56 -1.58
CA ARG A 12 -18.28 -55.46 -1.27
C ARG A 12 -18.93 -55.77 0.08
N SER A 13 -18.56 -55.02 1.14
CA SER A 13 -19.28 -54.98 2.40
C SER A 13 -20.30 -53.85 2.40
N THR A 14 -21.43 -54.21 2.83
CA THR A 14 -22.74 -53.60 2.89
C THR A 14 -22.84 -52.36 3.76
N LEU A 15 -23.65 -51.38 3.30
CA LEU A 15 -24.51 -50.49 4.08
C LEU A 15 -23.84 -49.50 5.03
N PHE A 16 -23.49 -48.33 4.47
CA PHE A 16 -23.60 -47.08 5.19
C PHE A 16 -24.52 -46.12 4.41
N PRO A 17 -25.33 -45.30 5.09
CA PRO A 17 -26.25 -44.36 4.45
C PRO A 17 -25.44 -43.35 3.65
N TYR A 18 -25.81 -43.15 2.40
CA TYR A 18 -25.19 -42.23 1.46
C TYR A 18 -25.41 -40.78 1.94
N THR A 19 -24.46 -40.22 2.68
CA THR A 19 -24.22 -38.80 2.69
C THR A 19 -23.53 -38.49 1.37
N THR A 20 -24.25 -37.88 0.45
CA THR A 20 -23.69 -37.37 -0.81
C THR A 20 -22.75 -36.23 -0.48
N LEU A 21 -21.46 -36.56 -0.33
CA LEU A 21 -20.40 -35.57 -0.26
C LEU A 21 -20.28 -34.96 -1.65
N PHE A 22 -20.80 -33.76 -1.82
CA PHE A 22 -20.52 -32.98 -3.02
C PHE A 22 -19.08 -32.42 -2.91
N ARG A 23 -18.19 -32.91 -3.75
CA ARG A 23 -16.86 -32.35 -3.91
C ARG A 23 -16.96 -31.15 -4.84
N SER A 24 -16.55 -30.00 -4.37
CA SER A 24 -16.40 -28.78 -5.19
C SER A 24 -14.92 -28.38 -5.24
N TYR A 25 -14.52 -27.81 -6.36
CA TYR A 25 -13.17 -27.28 -6.54
C TYR A 25 -13.26 -25.76 -6.51
N VAL A 26 -12.50 -25.13 -5.62
CA VAL A 26 -12.51 -23.68 -5.43
C VAL A 26 -11.19 -23.10 -5.88
N CYS A 27 -11.24 -22.12 -6.76
CA CYS A 27 -10.06 -21.39 -7.21
C CYS A 27 -9.50 -20.53 -6.05
N GLN A 28 -8.26 -20.77 -5.67
CA GLN A 28 -7.61 -20.07 -4.55
C GLN A 28 -7.30 -18.59 -4.87
N ASN A 29 -7.38 -18.19 -6.14
CA ASN A 29 -7.13 -16.80 -6.53
C ASN A 29 -8.41 -15.96 -6.58
N CYS A 30 -9.52 -16.47 -7.14
CA CYS A 30 -10.74 -15.68 -7.34
C CYS A 30 -12.00 -16.25 -6.64
N GLY A 31 -11.91 -17.43 -6.01
CA GLY A 31 -13.03 -18.08 -5.33
C GLY A 31 -14.08 -18.69 -6.27
N ALA A 32 -13.83 -18.78 -7.56
CA ALA A 32 -14.73 -19.46 -8.50
C ALA A 32 -14.86 -20.94 -8.12
N LYS A 33 -16.10 -21.45 -8.09
CA LYS A 33 -16.41 -22.85 -7.77
C LYS A 33 -16.70 -23.61 -9.05
N GLU A 34 -16.09 -24.80 -9.16
CA GLU A 34 -16.32 -25.75 -10.24
C GLU A 34 -16.61 -27.13 -9.67
N THR A 35 -17.42 -27.91 -10.38
CA THR A 35 -17.76 -29.29 -9.97
C THR A 35 -16.67 -30.29 -10.32
N LYS A 36 -15.70 -29.90 -11.13
CA LYS A 36 -14.55 -30.70 -11.56
C LYS A 36 -13.29 -29.86 -11.51
N TRP A 37 -12.17 -30.50 -11.18
CA TRP A 37 -10.87 -29.85 -11.27
C TRP A 37 -10.55 -29.46 -12.72
N THR A 38 -10.21 -28.20 -12.93
CA THR A 38 -9.73 -27.68 -14.22
C THR A 38 -8.34 -27.10 -14.01
N GLY A 39 -7.43 -27.36 -14.96
CA GLY A 39 -6.04 -26.87 -14.85
C GLY A 39 -5.92 -25.35 -14.89
N ARG A 40 -6.94 -24.65 -15.42
CA ARG A 40 -6.99 -23.19 -15.52
C ARG A 40 -8.35 -22.69 -15.08
N CYS A 41 -8.37 -21.64 -14.26
CA CYS A 41 -9.61 -21.01 -13.84
C CYS A 41 -10.26 -20.23 -14.99
N ASN A 42 -11.54 -20.52 -15.27
CA ASN A 42 -12.29 -19.85 -16.36
C ASN A 42 -12.63 -18.39 -16.02
N VAL A 43 -12.56 -17.99 -14.75
CA VAL A 43 -12.92 -16.65 -14.30
C VAL A 43 -11.71 -15.72 -14.23
N CYS A 44 -10.60 -16.15 -13.58
CA CYS A 44 -9.41 -15.30 -13.42
C CYS A 44 -8.24 -15.71 -14.32
N GLY A 45 -8.33 -16.86 -15.02
CA GLY A 45 -7.30 -17.32 -15.93
C GLY A 45 -6.07 -17.98 -15.27
N GLU A 46 -6.03 -18.07 -13.94
CA GLU A 46 -4.91 -18.62 -13.18
C GLU A 46 -4.79 -20.13 -13.37
N TRP A 47 -3.55 -20.64 -13.49
CA TRP A 47 -3.25 -22.06 -13.65
C TRP A 47 -3.06 -22.74 -12.30
N ASN A 48 -3.49 -24.02 -12.20
CA ASN A 48 -3.33 -24.88 -11.01
C ASN A 48 -3.83 -24.26 -9.68
N SER A 49 -4.85 -23.42 -9.78
CA SER A 49 -5.38 -22.65 -8.64
C SER A 49 -6.58 -23.31 -7.95
N PHE A 50 -7.07 -24.46 -8.43
CA PHE A 50 -8.21 -25.16 -7.85
C PHE A 50 -7.76 -26.13 -6.75
N VAL A 51 -8.39 -25.99 -5.58
CA VAL A 51 -8.25 -26.92 -4.46
C VAL A 51 -9.59 -27.58 -4.20
N GLU A 52 -9.58 -28.89 -3.91
CA GLU A 52 -10.77 -29.65 -3.57
C GLU A 52 -11.28 -29.23 -2.18
N GLU A 53 -12.53 -28.80 -2.10
CA GLU A 53 -13.25 -28.53 -0.86
C GLU A 53 -14.43 -29.46 -0.74
N VAL A 54 -14.58 -30.10 0.43
CA VAL A 54 -15.69 -30.99 0.74
C VAL A 54 -16.83 -30.16 1.33
N GLU A 55 -17.90 -29.94 0.58
CA GLU A 55 -19.11 -29.33 1.13
C GLU A 55 -19.89 -30.38 1.91
N VAL A 56 -19.81 -30.32 3.23
CA VAL A 56 -20.75 -31.05 4.09
C VAL A 56 -22.05 -30.27 4.12
N THR A 57 -23.04 -30.70 3.34
CA THR A 57 -24.39 -30.19 3.47
C THR A 57 -24.99 -30.70 4.80
N SER A 58 -24.62 -30.07 5.90
CA SER A 58 -25.38 -30.21 7.13
C SER A 58 -26.73 -29.52 6.91
N LYS A 59 -27.77 -30.31 6.72
CA LYS A 59 -29.14 -29.87 6.90
C LYS A 59 -29.39 -29.62 8.41
N SER A 60 -28.66 -28.69 9.00
CA SER A 60 -29.19 -28.00 10.16
C SER A 60 -30.02 -26.83 9.60
N ARG A 61 -31.31 -27.03 9.54
CA ARG A 61 -32.27 -25.94 9.66
C ARG A 61 -32.10 -25.33 11.06
N GLY A 62 -30.91 -24.75 11.31
CA GLY A 62 -30.73 -23.71 12.31
C GLY A 62 -31.52 -22.52 11.79
N ASN A 63 -32.49 -22.07 12.57
CA ASN A 63 -33.27 -20.87 12.36
C ASN A 63 -32.37 -19.81 11.71
N ALA A 64 -32.67 -19.45 10.46
CA ALA A 64 -32.29 -18.17 9.95
C ALA A 64 -32.83 -17.18 10.99
N VAL A 65 -31.93 -16.61 11.79
CA VAL A 65 -32.22 -15.45 12.62
C VAL A 65 -32.60 -14.39 11.61
N ILE A 66 -33.91 -14.28 11.38
CA ILE A 66 -34.56 -13.18 10.70
C ILE A 66 -33.93 -11.94 11.35
N GLY A 67 -33.28 -11.13 10.56
CA GLY A 67 -32.62 -9.91 11.00
C GLY A 67 -33.55 -9.15 11.95
N ASN A 68 -32.96 -8.56 12.96
CA ASN A 68 -33.60 -7.83 14.04
C ASN A 68 -34.87 -7.13 13.53
N PRO A 69 -36.08 -7.47 13.98
CA PRO A 69 -37.34 -6.95 13.39
C PRO A 69 -37.56 -5.46 13.65
N SER A 70 -36.56 -4.75 14.17
CA SER A 70 -36.59 -3.31 14.48
C SER A 70 -35.98 -2.39 13.44
N SER A 71 -35.43 -2.89 12.34
CA SER A 71 -34.91 -2.01 11.27
C SER A 71 -36.09 -1.48 10.43
N LYS A 72 -36.67 -0.35 10.84
CA LYS A 72 -37.59 0.44 10.01
C LYS A 72 -36.82 1.15 8.93
N ALA A 73 -37.36 1.18 7.70
CA ALA A 73 -36.86 2.07 6.68
C ALA A 73 -37.04 3.53 7.15
N LEU A 74 -35.94 4.28 7.20
CA LEU A 74 -35.91 5.68 7.63
C LEU A 74 -35.64 6.58 6.42
N ARG A 75 -36.21 7.77 6.42
CA ARG A 75 -35.84 8.82 5.47
C ARG A 75 -34.50 9.40 5.86
N LEU A 76 -33.73 9.88 4.88
CA LEU A 76 -32.42 10.49 5.13
C LEU A 76 -32.47 11.63 6.16
N SER A 77 -33.56 12.39 6.17
CA SER A 77 -33.84 13.47 7.14
C SER A 77 -34.09 12.99 8.57
N GLU A 78 -34.44 11.73 8.74
CA GLU A 78 -34.74 11.11 10.06
C GLU A 78 -33.49 10.48 10.69
N ILE A 79 -32.43 10.31 9.88
CA ILE A 79 -31.16 9.73 10.32
C ILE A 79 -30.34 10.84 10.99
N LYS A 80 -30.23 10.76 12.32
CA LYS A 80 -29.30 11.62 13.06
C LYS A 80 -27.91 11.06 12.89
N VAL A 81 -27.13 11.68 12.03
CA VAL A 81 -25.69 11.40 11.88
C VAL A 81 -24.96 12.33 12.87
N ASN A 82 -24.30 11.75 13.86
CA ASN A 82 -23.24 12.48 14.57
C ASN A 82 -22.04 12.53 13.60
N ALA A 83 -22.07 13.49 12.68
CA ALA A 83 -21.18 13.57 11.52
C ALA A 83 -19.68 13.72 11.90
N ASP A 84 -19.36 14.03 13.15
CA ASP A 84 -18.02 14.44 13.57
C ASP A 84 -17.32 13.45 14.51
N VAL A 85 -17.88 12.28 14.81
CA VAL A 85 -17.23 11.36 15.74
C VAL A 85 -16.36 10.38 14.95
N ARG A 86 -15.16 10.86 14.56
CA ARG A 86 -14.08 9.96 14.17
C ARG A 86 -13.20 9.69 15.38
N MET A 87 -12.79 8.45 15.53
CA MET A 87 -11.87 8.02 16.54
C MET A 87 -10.46 8.47 16.14
N ASP A 88 -9.84 9.35 16.92
CA ASP A 88 -8.47 9.79 16.72
C ASP A 88 -7.52 8.63 17.04
N THR A 89 -6.71 8.22 16.07
CA THR A 89 -5.76 7.12 16.26
C THR A 89 -4.54 7.51 17.11
N GLY A 90 -4.36 8.80 17.40
CA GLY A 90 -3.14 9.33 18.03
C GLY A 90 -1.94 9.36 17.07
N ASP A 91 -2.13 8.90 15.83
CA ASP A 91 -1.14 8.89 14.74
C ASP A 91 -1.61 9.77 13.59
N ASN A 92 -0.92 10.90 13.36
CA ASN A 92 -1.33 11.88 12.35
C ASN A 92 -1.23 11.36 10.93
N GLU A 93 -0.26 10.50 10.63
CA GLU A 93 -0.11 9.92 9.31
C GLU A 93 -1.20 8.86 9.04
N LEU A 94 -1.55 8.05 10.05
CA LEU A 94 -2.67 7.11 9.96
C LEU A 94 -4.01 7.85 9.85
N ASN A 95 -4.25 8.86 10.69
CA ASN A 95 -5.45 9.70 10.63
C ASN A 95 -5.62 10.33 9.25
N ARG A 96 -4.54 10.85 8.66
CA ARG A 96 -4.54 11.43 7.32
C ARG A 96 -5.04 10.43 6.28
N VAL A 97 -4.45 9.22 6.25
CA VAL A 97 -4.81 8.18 5.29
C VAL A 97 -6.25 7.68 5.49
N LEU A 98 -6.73 7.68 6.73
CA LEU A 98 -8.11 7.35 7.07
C LEU A 98 -9.11 8.48 6.74
N GLY A 99 -8.62 9.69 6.44
CA GLY A 99 -9.47 10.86 6.15
C GLY A 99 -9.92 11.61 7.39
N GLY A 100 -9.07 11.65 8.43
CA GLY A 100 -9.27 12.36 9.69
C GLY A 100 -9.56 11.47 10.90
N GLY A 101 -9.32 10.16 10.78
CA GLY A 101 -9.50 9.19 11.86
C GLY A 101 -10.41 8.04 11.50
N MET A 102 -10.54 7.08 12.40
CA MET A 102 -11.30 5.84 12.20
C MET A 102 -12.80 6.07 12.44
N VAL A 103 -13.64 5.57 11.53
CA VAL A 103 -15.10 5.66 11.67
C VAL A 103 -15.58 4.51 12.58
N PRO A 104 -16.36 4.79 13.64
CA PRO A 104 -16.90 3.75 14.51
C PRO A 104 -17.69 2.69 13.73
N GLY A 105 -17.49 1.41 14.07
CA GLY A 105 -18.10 0.28 13.37
C GLY A 105 -17.55 0.00 11.98
N SER A 106 -16.48 0.68 11.55
CA SER A 106 -15.81 0.42 10.27
C SER A 106 -14.84 -0.75 10.36
N MET A 107 -14.66 -1.41 9.21
CA MET A 107 -13.68 -2.47 9.06
C MET A 107 -12.56 -2.04 8.12
N ILE A 108 -11.32 -2.10 8.61
CA ILE A 108 -10.11 -1.70 7.92
C ILE A 108 -9.26 -2.96 7.66
N LEU A 109 -8.83 -3.16 6.43
CA LEU A 109 -7.85 -4.17 6.05
C LEU A 109 -6.49 -3.51 5.84
N LEU A 110 -5.49 -3.92 6.61
CA LEU A 110 -4.10 -3.49 6.45
C LEU A 110 -3.30 -4.60 5.78
N GLY A 111 -2.97 -4.41 4.51
CA GLY A 111 -2.14 -5.30 3.70
C GLY A 111 -0.70 -4.83 3.59
N GLY A 112 0.20 -5.74 3.24
CA GLY A 112 1.61 -5.44 2.98
C GLY A 112 2.48 -6.70 3.01
N GLU A 113 3.71 -6.62 2.51
CA GLU A 113 4.65 -7.74 2.52
C GLU A 113 4.95 -8.23 3.95
N PRO A 114 5.28 -9.52 4.13
CA PRO A 114 5.79 -10.02 5.40
C PRO A 114 7.03 -9.24 5.85
N GLY A 115 7.10 -8.88 7.14
CA GLY A 115 8.24 -8.14 7.71
C GLY A 115 8.25 -6.63 7.43
N ILE A 116 7.29 -6.06 6.68
CA ILE A 116 7.25 -4.62 6.36
C ILE A 116 6.96 -3.73 7.59
N GLY A 117 6.37 -4.29 8.65
CA GLY A 117 6.07 -3.56 9.88
C GLY A 117 4.58 -3.41 10.21
N LYS A 118 3.66 -4.13 9.53
CA LYS A 118 2.20 -4.06 9.78
C LYS A 118 1.84 -4.27 11.24
N SER A 119 2.25 -5.39 11.82
CA SER A 119 1.97 -5.73 13.22
C SER A 119 2.63 -4.75 14.20
N THR A 120 3.78 -4.16 13.81
CA THR A 120 4.44 -3.11 14.61
C THR A 120 3.60 -1.83 14.61
N LEU A 121 3.14 -1.37 13.43
CA LEU A 121 2.28 -0.19 13.30
C LEU A 121 1.01 -0.33 14.15
N VAL A 122 0.32 -1.47 14.00
CA VAL A 122 -0.97 -1.68 14.67
C VAL A 122 -0.79 -1.88 16.16
N LEU A 123 0.27 -2.58 16.61
CA LEU A 123 0.57 -2.72 18.04
C LEU A 123 0.94 -1.35 18.65
N GLN A 124 1.78 -0.57 17.97
CA GLN A 124 2.15 0.77 18.41
C GLN A 124 0.92 1.68 18.53
N PHE A 125 0.03 1.64 17.54
CA PHE A 125 -1.26 2.32 17.59
C PHE A 125 -2.11 1.84 18.79
N ALA A 126 -2.26 0.52 18.99
CA ALA A 126 -3.04 -0.03 20.09
C ALA A 126 -2.54 0.42 21.47
N LEU A 127 -1.21 0.48 21.64
CA LEU A 127 -0.57 0.89 22.89
C LEU A 127 -0.63 2.40 23.14
N HIS A 128 -0.63 3.23 22.08
CA HIS A 128 -0.77 4.69 22.19
C HIS A 128 -2.22 5.16 22.09
N ASN A 129 -3.15 4.25 21.84
CA ASN A 129 -4.56 4.56 21.63
C ASN A 129 -5.17 5.23 22.87
N ARG A 130 -5.85 6.36 22.65
CA ARG A 130 -6.60 7.11 23.66
C ARG A 130 -8.12 6.95 23.48
N CYS A 131 -8.56 6.11 22.57
CA CYS A 131 -9.95 6.02 22.14
C CYS A 131 -10.77 4.96 22.88
N GLY A 132 -10.30 4.42 24.01
CA GLY A 132 -11.02 3.44 24.80
C GLY A 132 -10.38 2.05 24.80
N LYS A 133 -11.20 1.02 25.00
CA LYS A 133 -10.74 -0.36 25.15
C LYS A 133 -10.31 -0.96 23.83
N VAL A 134 -9.16 -1.62 23.81
CA VAL A 134 -8.65 -2.36 22.64
C VAL A 134 -8.59 -3.84 22.96
N LEU A 135 -9.09 -4.68 22.06
CA LEU A 135 -8.86 -6.12 22.08
C LEU A 135 -7.93 -6.50 20.91
N TYR A 136 -6.68 -6.84 21.23
CA TYR A 136 -5.67 -7.28 20.26
C TYR A 136 -5.62 -8.80 20.25
N VAL A 137 -6.00 -9.41 19.12
CA VAL A 137 -6.01 -10.86 18.92
C VAL A 137 -4.85 -11.25 18.03
N SER A 138 -3.97 -12.13 18.49
CA SER A 138 -2.89 -12.69 17.70
C SER A 138 -3.07 -14.18 17.48
N GLY A 139 -3.05 -14.59 16.20
CA GLY A 139 -3.01 -15.98 15.80
C GLY A 139 -1.60 -16.49 15.46
N GLU A 140 -0.61 -15.61 15.44
CA GLU A 140 0.77 -15.93 15.05
C GLU A 140 1.76 -15.85 16.22
N GLU A 141 1.57 -14.90 17.12
CA GLU A 141 2.47 -14.63 18.22
C GLU A 141 1.86 -14.99 19.58
N SER A 142 2.68 -15.52 20.47
CA SER A 142 2.30 -15.71 21.87
C SER A 142 2.24 -14.38 22.62
N ILE A 143 1.50 -14.34 23.73
CA ILE A 143 1.40 -13.15 24.60
C ILE A 143 2.79 -12.67 25.07
N SER A 144 3.72 -13.60 25.35
CA SER A 144 5.09 -13.26 25.75
C SER A 144 5.87 -12.55 24.63
N GLN A 145 5.70 -12.97 23.39
CA GLN A 145 6.34 -12.33 22.23
C GLN A 145 5.78 -10.93 21.98
N ILE A 146 4.46 -10.78 22.10
CA ILE A 146 3.80 -9.47 22.00
C ILE A 146 4.32 -8.54 23.11
N LYS A 147 4.45 -9.02 24.35
CA LYS A 147 4.99 -8.23 25.47
C LYS A 147 6.42 -7.77 25.21
N MET A 148 7.31 -8.66 24.72
CA MET A 148 8.68 -8.27 24.35
C MET A 148 8.70 -7.18 23.28
N ARG A 149 7.79 -7.27 22.30
CA ARG A 149 7.63 -6.24 21.26
C ARG A 149 7.12 -4.93 21.85
N ALA A 150 6.10 -4.97 22.71
CA ALA A 150 5.56 -3.78 23.39
C ALA A 150 6.63 -3.08 24.24
N GLN A 151 7.44 -3.80 24.98
CA GLN A 151 8.58 -3.26 25.76
C GLN A 151 9.59 -2.53 24.87
N ARG A 152 9.89 -3.08 23.67
CA ARG A 152 10.78 -2.41 22.70
C ARG A 152 10.19 -1.13 22.15
N LEU A 153 8.85 -1.04 22.01
CA LEU A 153 8.14 0.15 21.60
C LEU A 153 8.06 1.22 22.72
N GLY A 154 8.37 0.84 23.95
CA GLY A 154 8.39 1.76 25.10
C GLY A 154 7.01 2.30 25.49
N ALA A 155 5.93 1.56 25.16
CA ALA A 155 4.57 1.96 25.45
C ALA A 155 3.83 0.87 26.22
N GLU A 156 3.00 1.28 27.17
CA GLU A 156 2.09 0.43 27.92
C GLU A 156 0.71 1.08 27.94
N ASN A 157 -0.34 0.25 27.85
CA ASN A 157 -1.72 0.69 27.89
C ASN A 157 -2.57 -0.37 28.57
N ASP A 158 -3.06 -0.09 29.75
CA ASP A 158 -3.88 -1.01 30.56
C ASP A 158 -5.26 -1.27 29.93
N GLU A 159 -5.74 -0.41 29.04
CA GLU A 159 -6.98 -0.60 28.29
C GLU A 159 -6.78 -1.47 27.04
N CYS A 160 -5.56 -1.92 26.77
CA CYS A 160 -5.25 -2.84 25.66
C CYS A 160 -5.14 -4.28 26.17
N LEU A 161 -6.16 -5.08 25.86
CA LEU A 161 -6.25 -6.48 26.23
C LEU A 161 -5.73 -7.36 25.11
N PHE A 162 -4.93 -8.36 25.45
CA PHE A 162 -4.31 -9.27 24.48
C PHE A 162 -4.90 -10.68 24.59
N LEU A 163 -5.23 -11.26 23.44
CA LEU A 163 -5.74 -12.61 23.30
C LEU A 163 -4.88 -13.38 22.29
N SER A 164 -4.35 -14.55 22.66
CA SER A 164 -3.66 -15.44 21.73
C SER A 164 -4.58 -16.61 21.37
N GLY A 165 -4.88 -16.76 20.10
CA GLY A 165 -5.71 -17.84 19.60
C GLY A 165 -6.21 -17.59 18.17
N ASN A 166 -6.72 -18.68 17.57
CA ASN A 166 -7.13 -18.71 16.17
C ASN A 166 -8.62 -19.09 15.95
N SER A 167 -9.42 -19.33 17.02
CA SER A 167 -10.86 -19.61 16.89
C SER A 167 -11.66 -18.31 16.84
N LEU A 168 -12.45 -18.13 15.78
CA LEU A 168 -13.36 -17.00 15.64
C LEU A 168 -14.39 -16.96 16.77
N GLU A 169 -14.92 -18.13 17.17
CA GLU A 169 -15.92 -18.28 18.21
C GLU A 169 -15.41 -17.74 19.54
N MET A 170 -14.18 -18.12 19.91
CA MET A 170 -13.49 -17.62 21.10
C MET A 170 -13.28 -16.10 21.04
N VAL A 171 -12.84 -15.58 19.91
CA VAL A 171 -12.64 -14.14 19.71
C VAL A 171 -13.95 -13.39 19.91
N LEU A 172 -15.04 -13.86 19.30
CA LEU A 172 -16.36 -13.22 19.43
C LEU A 172 -16.93 -13.32 20.86
N GLN A 173 -16.66 -14.42 21.57
CA GLN A 173 -17.04 -14.58 22.98
C GLN A 173 -16.37 -13.52 23.86
N HIS A 174 -15.05 -13.35 23.72
CA HIS A 174 -14.30 -12.32 24.46
C HIS A 174 -14.72 -10.90 24.04
N ALA A 175 -14.87 -10.64 22.73
CA ALA A 175 -15.29 -9.34 22.24
C ALA A 175 -16.69 -8.92 22.76
N ARG A 176 -17.64 -9.87 22.87
CA ARG A 176 -18.95 -9.61 23.46
C ARG A 176 -18.90 -9.34 24.98
N ALA A 177 -17.98 -10.00 25.70
CA ALA A 177 -17.81 -9.78 27.13
C ALA A 177 -17.12 -8.45 27.45
N ILE A 178 -16.14 -8.05 26.64
CA ILE A 178 -15.31 -6.86 26.84
C ILE A 178 -15.98 -5.61 26.25
N LEU A 179 -16.70 -5.74 25.12
CA LEU A 179 -17.22 -4.66 24.27
C LEU A 179 -16.13 -3.62 23.97
N PRO A 180 -15.06 -4.00 23.25
CA PRO A 180 -13.97 -3.07 22.96
C PRO A 180 -14.43 -2.00 21.94
N ASP A 181 -13.83 -0.82 21.98
CA ASP A 181 -14.01 0.21 20.97
C ASP A 181 -13.25 -0.14 19.68
N LEU A 182 -12.16 -0.89 19.83
CA LEU A 182 -11.32 -1.37 18.73
C LEU A 182 -10.99 -2.85 18.89
N LEU A 183 -11.26 -3.62 17.85
CA LEU A 183 -10.85 -5.02 17.69
C LEU A 183 -9.72 -5.12 16.65
N ILE A 184 -8.61 -5.77 16.99
CA ILE A 184 -7.48 -5.99 16.08
C ILE A 184 -7.30 -7.48 15.89
N ILE A 185 -7.18 -7.94 14.64
CA ILE A 185 -6.92 -9.33 14.26
C ILE A 185 -5.60 -9.44 13.53
N ASP A 186 -4.62 -10.09 14.13
CA ASP A 186 -3.25 -10.29 13.58
C ASP A 186 -2.91 -11.80 13.52
N SER A 187 -3.12 -12.49 12.40
CA SER A 187 -3.65 -12.05 11.11
C SER A 187 -5.00 -12.74 10.78
N ILE A 188 -5.71 -12.22 9.78
CA ILE A 188 -6.97 -12.85 9.31
C ILE A 188 -6.72 -14.24 8.71
N GLN A 189 -5.52 -14.52 8.22
CA GLN A 189 -5.15 -15.82 7.63
C GLN A 189 -5.05 -16.93 8.67
N THR A 190 -4.77 -16.61 9.92
CA THR A 190 -4.67 -17.61 11.00
C THR A 190 -5.99 -17.94 11.65
N LEU A 191 -6.99 -17.05 11.45
CA LEU A 191 -8.31 -17.22 12.05
C LEU A 191 -9.10 -18.33 11.36
N ALA A 192 -9.81 -19.14 12.13
CA ALA A 192 -10.64 -20.22 11.66
C ALA A 192 -11.99 -20.27 12.40
N THR A 193 -13.01 -20.77 11.70
CA THR A 193 -14.35 -21.03 12.25
C THR A 193 -14.76 -22.47 11.99
N GLU A 194 -15.48 -23.06 12.93
CA GLU A 194 -16.07 -24.40 12.80
C GLU A 194 -17.24 -24.42 11.80
N ALA A 195 -17.75 -23.26 11.39
CA ALA A 195 -18.87 -23.16 10.44
C ALA A 195 -18.49 -23.60 9.01
N VAL A 196 -17.18 -23.71 8.71
CA VAL A 196 -16.67 -24.09 7.39
C VAL A 196 -15.66 -25.22 7.55
N ASP A 197 -15.92 -26.34 6.90
CA ASP A 197 -15.03 -27.51 6.92
C ASP A 197 -13.91 -27.35 5.87
N SER A 198 -12.96 -26.46 6.17
CA SER A 198 -11.77 -26.24 5.36
C SER A 198 -10.59 -25.83 6.25
N ILE A 199 -9.37 -26.00 5.74
CA ILE A 199 -8.17 -25.70 6.50
C ILE A 199 -8.05 -24.20 6.82
N PRO A 200 -7.50 -23.82 8.00
CA PRO A 200 -7.18 -22.44 8.33
C PRO A 200 -6.35 -21.77 7.22
N GLY A 201 -6.64 -20.51 6.92
CA GLY A 201 -5.96 -19.77 5.85
C GLY A 201 -6.51 -20.03 4.44
N SER A 202 -7.42 -21.00 4.27
CA SER A 202 -8.14 -21.16 3.00
C SER A 202 -9.05 -19.96 2.72
N LEU A 203 -9.34 -19.76 1.46
CA LEU A 203 -10.21 -18.67 1.01
C LEU A 203 -11.60 -18.71 1.65
N SER A 204 -12.17 -19.88 1.80
CA SER A 204 -13.47 -20.09 2.40
C SER A 204 -13.47 -19.69 3.87
N GLN A 205 -12.43 -20.08 4.63
CA GLN A 205 -12.25 -19.68 6.03
C GLN A 205 -12.09 -18.17 6.17
N ILE A 206 -11.18 -17.57 5.42
CA ILE A 206 -10.92 -16.13 5.47
C ILE A 206 -12.19 -15.34 5.17
N ARG A 207 -12.95 -15.76 4.15
CA ARG A 207 -14.19 -15.10 3.76
C ARG A 207 -15.27 -15.20 4.85
N GLU A 208 -15.47 -16.39 5.41
CA GLU A 208 -16.49 -16.59 6.44
C GLU A 208 -16.15 -15.87 7.74
N CYS A 209 -14.88 -15.95 8.18
CA CYS A 209 -14.40 -15.19 9.33
C CYS A 209 -14.59 -13.68 9.13
N THR A 210 -14.23 -13.16 7.95
CA THR A 210 -14.39 -11.72 7.64
C THR A 210 -15.87 -11.31 7.61
N ASN A 211 -16.76 -12.11 7.01
CA ASN A 211 -18.21 -11.83 7.00
C ASN A 211 -18.78 -11.75 8.40
N THR A 212 -18.43 -12.70 9.24
CA THR A 212 -18.91 -12.78 10.62
C THR A 212 -18.39 -11.62 11.46
N LEU A 213 -17.11 -11.28 11.34
CA LEU A 213 -16.52 -10.11 11.99
C LEU A 213 -17.15 -8.80 11.50
N LEU A 214 -17.41 -8.66 10.18
CA LEU A 214 -18.05 -7.48 9.62
C LEU A 214 -19.44 -7.25 10.18
N ARG A 215 -20.24 -8.33 10.30
CA ARG A 215 -21.57 -8.27 10.90
C ARG A 215 -21.47 -7.85 12.37
N PHE A 216 -20.59 -8.52 13.13
CA PHE A 216 -20.38 -8.23 14.54
C PHE A 216 -19.95 -6.78 14.78
N SER A 217 -18.99 -6.26 13.98
CA SER A 217 -18.50 -4.89 14.06
C SER A 217 -19.62 -3.86 13.83
N LYS A 218 -20.44 -4.08 12.81
CA LYS A 218 -21.56 -3.17 12.49
C LYS A 218 -22.69 -3.20 13.52
N GLU A 219 -23.04 -4.40 14.02
CA GLU A 219 -24.09 -4.57 15.02
C GLU A 219 -23.73 -3.93 16.37
N ASN A 220 -22.45 -3.94 16.72
CA ASN A 220 -21.96 -3.44 18.02
C ASN A 220 -21.22 -2.10 17.91
N THR A 221 -21.13 -1.51 16.72
CA THR A 221 -20.39 -0.26 16.46
C THR A 221 -18.91 -0.34 16.85
N ILE A 222 -18.33 -1.55 16.81
CA ILE A 222 -16.92 -1.82 17.15
C ILE A 222 -16.07 -1.65 15.89
N SER A 223 -15.09 -0.75 15.93
CA SER A 223 -14.12 -0.61 14.83
C SER A 223 -13.19 -1.82 14.77
N THR A 224 -12.89 -2.32 13.58
CA THR A 224 -12.08 -3.53 13.44
C THR A 224 -10.95 -3.34 12.44
N ILE A 225 -9.71 -3.68 12.84
CA ILE A 225 -8.54 -3.74 11.95
C ILE A 225 -8.19 -5.21 11.72
N LEU A 226 -8.16 -5.60 10.44
CA LEU A 226 -7.67 -6.89 9.99
C LEU A 226 -6.29 -6.73 9.38
N ILE A 227 -5.31 -7.47 9.87
CA ILE A 227 -4.00 -7.54 9.24
C ILE A 227 -4.00 -8.69 8.25
N GLY A 228 -3.53 -8.41 7.01
CA GLY A 228 -3.40 -9.37 5.94
C GLY A 228 -2.01 -9.37 5.30
N HIS A 229 -1.56 -10.53 4.81
CA HIS A 229 -0.31 -10.64 4.05
C HIS A 229 -0.58 -10.52 2.56
N ILE A 230 0.36 -9.91 1.83
CA ILE A 230 0.34 -9.80 0.36
C ILE A 230 1.25 -10.88 -0.22
N THR A 231 0.89 -11.44 -1.37
CA THR A 231 1.78 -12.32 -2.15
C THR A 231 2.93 -11.52 -2.77
N LYS A 232 4.01 -12.21 -3.20
CA LYS A 232 5.18 -11.59 -3.87
C LYS A 232 4.83 -10.78 -5.12
N ASP A 233 3.67 -11.02 -5.73
CA ASP A 233 3.17 -10.27 -6.90
C ASP A 233 2.44 -8.98 -6.52
N GLY A 234 2.53 -8.54 -5.26
CA GLY A 234 1.88 -7.31 -4.78
C GLY A 234 0.36 -7.42 -4.64
N GLN A 235 -0.20 -8.61 -4.77
CA GLN A 235 -1.62 -8.87 -4.53
C GLN A 235 -1.80 -9.35 -3.09
N LEU A 236 -2.85 -8.90 -2.41
CA LEU A 236 -3.22 -9.41 -1.09
C LEU A 236 -3.35 -10.94 -1.16
N ALA A 237 -2.58 -11.64 -0.31
CA ALA A 237 -2.67 -13.09 -0.18
C ALA A 237 -3.99 -13.43 0.54
N GLY A 238 -4.95 -13.74 -0.24
CA GLY A 238 -6.35 -13.82 0.09
C GLY A 238 -7.05 -12.80 -0.80
N PRO A 239 -8.10 -13.22 -1.49
CA PRO A 239 -8.45 -12.66 -2.77
C PRO A 239 -8.90 -11.22 -2.65
N LYS A 240 -8.90 -10.53 -3.78
CA LYS A 240 -9.66 -9.29 -4.05
C LYS A 240 -11.06 -9.25 -3.42
N ILE A 241 -11.59 -10.40 -3.01
CA ILE A 241 -12.84 -10.56 -2.26
C ILE A 241 -12.80 -9.78 -0.94
N LEU A 242 -11.71 -9.80 -0.17
CA LEU A 242 -11.62 -9.05 1.10
C LEU A 242 -11.67 -7.55 0.87
N GLU A 243 -11.05 -7.06 -0.22
CA GLU A 243 -11.08 -5.64 -0.57
C GLU A 243 -12.51 -5.15 -0.81
N HIS A 244 -13.37 -5.99 -1.37
CA HIS A 244 -14.78 -5.65 -1.60
C HIS A 244 -15.61 -5.68 -0.33
N MET A 245 -15.24 -6.53 0.65
CA MET A 245 -16.01 -6.73 1.88
C MET A 245 -15.79 -5.61 2.90
N VAL A 246 -14.56 -5.13 3.03
CA VAL A 246 -14.18 -4.11 4.04
C VAL A 246 -14.49 -2.69 3.58
N ASP A 247 -14.53 -1.75 4.51
CA ASP A 247 -14.83 -0.34 4.23
C ASP A 247 -13.60 0.42 3.76
N THR A 248 -12.43 0.11 4.33
CA THR A 248 -11.15 0.73 4.00
C THR A 248 -10.07 -0.34 3.77
N VAL A 249 -9.26 -0.17 2.74
CA VAL A 249 -8.09 -1.01 2.44
C VAL A 249 -6.87 -0.12 2.47
N LEU A 250 -5.96 -0.42 3.37
CA LEU A 250 -4.66 0.24 3.48
C LEU A 250 -3.58 -0.74 3.03
N GLN A 251 -2.63 -0.25 2.25
CA GLN A 251 -1.46 -0.99 1.83
C GLN A 251 -0.20 -0.37 2.40
N PHE A 252 0.58 -1.17 3.10
CA PHE A 252 1.86 -0.76 3.66
C PHE A 252 2.97 -1.22 2.72
N GLU A 253 3.67 -0.27 2.13
CA GLU A 253 4.68 -0.45 1.09
C GLU A 253 6.05 0.00 1.59
N GLY A 254 7.11 -0.53 0.98
CA GLY A 254 8.49 -0.14 1.21
C GLY A 254 9.43 -1.28 0.93
N ASP A 255 10.71 -0.96 0.71
CA ASP A 255 11.76 -1.95 0.59
C ASP A 255 12.41 -2.17 1.97
N GLN A 256 12.73 -3.41 2.30
CA GLN A 256 13.39 -3.76 3.57
C GLN A 256 14.79 -3.12 3.70
N GLN A 257 15.41 -2.75 2.59
CA GLN A 257 16.71 -2.08 2.55
C GLN A 257 16.65 -0.58 2.87
N TYR A 258 15.46 0.02 2.78
CA TYR A 258 15.26 1.45 3.04
C TYR A 258 14.54 1.70 4.36
N MET A 259 14.85 2.83 4.99
CA MET A 259 14.28 3.19 6.30
C MET A 259 12.81 3.61 6.22
N TYR A 260 12.33 4.04 5.04
CA TYR A 260 10.99 4.61 4.90
C TYR A 260 9.96 3.58 4.49
N ARG A 261 8.74 3.77 5.00
CA ARG A 261 7.55 2.98 4.69
C ARG A 261 6.43 3.93 4.30
N ILE A 262 5.67 3.57 3.29
CA ILE A 262 4.53 4.35 2.81
C ILE A 262 3.24 3.58 3.09
N LEU A 263 2.29 4.22 3.74
CA LEU A 263 0.95 3.72 3.94
C LEU A 263 0.03 4.38 2.92
N ARG A 264 -0.54 3.57 2.02
CA ARG A 264 -1.48 4.05 0.97
C ARG A 264 -2.89 3.59 1.25
N SER A 265 -3.86 4.44 0.95
CA SER A 265 -5.26 4.06 0.90
C SER A 265 -5.60 3.53 -0.50
N MET A 266 -5.85 2.22 -0.62
CA MET A 266 -6.29 1.59 -1.88
C MET A 266 -7.80 1.71 -2.06
N LYS A 267 -8.54 1.74 -0.95
CA LYS A 267 -9.99 1.93 -0.89
C LYS A 267 -10.34 2.65 0.40
N ASN A 268 -11.21 3.65 0.33
CA ASN A 268 -11.73 4.32 1.51
C ASN A 268 -13.15 4.82 1.24
N ARG A 269 -14.15 4.26 1.93
CA ARG A 269 -15.55 4.70 1.80
C ARG A 269 -15.83 6.01 2.54
N PHE A 270 -14.93 6.40 3.43
CA PHE A 270 -15.13 7.53 4.35
C PHE A 270 -14.19 8.69 4.09
N GLY A 271 -13.30 8.57 3.10
CA GLY A 271 -12.31 9.59 2.76
C GLY A 271 -11.68 9.41 1.39
N SER A 272 -10.68 10.24 1.12
CA SER A 272 -9.92 10.19 -0.13
C SER A 272 -8.99 8.97 -0.14
N THR A 273 -8.82 8.35 -1.31
CA THR A 273 -7.78 7.33 -1.56
C THR A 273 -6.46 7.93 -2.03
N SER A 274 -6.41 9.26 -2.17
CA SER A 274 -5.21 9.96 -2.62
C SER A 274 -4.26 10.38 -1.50
N GLU A 275 -4.61 10.09 -0.23
CA GLU A 275 -3.75 10.40 0.92
C GLU A 275 -2.73 9.30 1.14
N ILE A 276 -1.53 9.70 1.58
CA ILE A 276 -0.47 8.79 2.01
C ILE A 276 0.03 9.15 3.40
N GLY A 277 0.44 8.13 4.15
CA GLY A 277 1.19 8.24 5.40
C GLY A 277 2.63 7.80 5.18
N ILE A 278 3.58 8.49 5.77
CA ILE A 278 5.00 8.17 5.65
C ILE A 278 5.58 7.93 7.03
N TYR A 279 6.27 6.79 7.15
CA TYR A 279 6.89 6.34 8.38
C TYR A 279 8.36 6.02 8.16
N GLU A 280 9.15 6.21 9.18
CA GLU A 280 10.51 5.74 9.27
C GLU A 280 10.60 4.55 10.21
N MET A 281 11.25 3.47 9.77
CA MET A 281 11.46 2.28 10.58
C MET A 281 12.69 2.45 11.45
N LEU A 282 12.50 2.51 12.76
CA LEU A 282 13.54 2.58 13.77
C LEU A 282 13.59 1.28 14.60
N GLN A 283 14.63 1.10 15.40
CA GLN A 283 14.69 -0.02 16.36
C GLN A 283 13.57 0.06 17.40
N SER A 284 13.16 1.27 17.78
CA SER A 284 12.07 1.55 18.73
C SER A 284 10.67 1.52 18.11
N GLY A 285 10.53 1.16 16.83
CA GLY A 285 9.24 1.12 16.14
C GLY A 285 9.16 2.07 14.94
N LEU A 286 7.94 2.45 14.56
CA LEU A 286 7.67 3.33 13.43
C LEU A 286 7.53 4.78 13.92
N ARG A 287 8.31 5.67 13.34
CA ARG A 287 8.23 7.12 13.56
C ARG A 287 7.48 7.78 12.41
N GLN A 288 6.49 8.61 12.74
CA GLN A 288 5.77 9.43 11.76
C GLN A 288 6.71 10.44 11.11
N VAL A 289 6.65 10.56 9.78
CA VAL A 289 7.42 11.54 9.01
C VAL A 289 6.52 12.70 8.62
N THR A 290 6.55 13.76 9.40
CA THR A 290 5.72 14.96 9.17
C THR A 290 6.19 15.78 7.98
N ASN A 291 7.49 15.83 7.72
CA ASN A 291 8.10 16.52 6.57
C ASN A 291 9.03 15.58 5.80
N PRO A 292 8.50 14.80 4.84
CA PRO A 292 9.32 13.89 4.05
C PRO A 292 10.38 14.60 3.20
N SER A 293 10.08 15.80 2.75
CA SER A 293 11.00 16.57 1.90
C SER A 293 12.33 16.86 2.61
N GLU A 294 12.31 17.19 3.91
CA GLU A 294 13.54 17.45 4.68
C GLU A 294 14.45 16.21 4.79
N LEU A 295 13.87 15.02 4.73
CA LEU A 295 14.61 13.76 4.83
C LEU A 295 15.12 13.25 3.48
N LEU A 296 14.49 13.69 2.39
CA LEU A 296 14.81 13.28 1.02
C LEU A 296 15.73 14.27 0.29
N LEU A 297 16.04 15.38 0.94
CA LEU A 297 16.99 16.37 0.49
C LEU A 297 18.25 16.24 1.33
N SER A 298 19.39 16.08 0.67
CA SER A 298 20.68 16.05 1.32
C SER A 298 21.21 17.48 1.48
N ASN A 299 21.75 17.79 2.64
CA ASN A 299 22.50 19.05 2.81
C ASN A 299 23.89 18.84 2.20
N HIS A 300 24.12 19.36 1.02
CA HIS A 300 25.42 19.35 0.39
C HIS A 300 26.14 20.67 0.67
N ASP A 301 27.25 20.63 1.39
CA ASP A 301 28.15 21.79 1.58
C ASP A 301 28.95 22.10 0.30
N GLN A 302 28.88 21.22 -0.70
CA GLN A 302 29.60 21.35 -1.98
C GLN A 302 28.64 21.22 -3.15
N GLU A 303 28.89 21.98 -4.22
CA GLU A 303 28.17 21.85 -5.48
C GLU A 303 28.63 20.57 -6.19
N LEU A 304 27.78 19.56 -6.20
CA LEU A 304 28.04 18.26 -6.83
C LEU A 304 27.31 18.15 -8.17
N SER A 305 28.01 17.65 -9.20
CA SER A 305 27.38 17.32 -10.48
C SER A 305 26.49 16.08 -10.35
N GLY A 306 25.48 15.96 -11.21
CA GLY A 306 24.59 14.80 -11.26
C GLY A 306 23.44 14.82 -10.23
N ILE A 307 23.22 15.93 -9.55
CA ILE A 307 22.13 16.07 -8.57
C ILE A 307 21.12 17.10 -9.05
N ALA A 308 19.83 16.75 -8.98
CA ALA A 308 18.73 17.66 -9.24
C ALA A 308 17.60 17.46 -8.21
N VAL A 309 16.91 18.53 -7.81
CA VAL A 309 15.76 18.45 -6.92
C VAL A 309 14.47 18.51 -7.72
N SER A 310 13.56 17.56 -7.48
CA SER A 310 12.23 17.54 -8.07
C SER A 310 11.15 17.82 -7.07
N ALA A 311 10.11 18.53 -7.51
CA ALA A 311 8.85 18.64 -6.78
C ALA A 311 7.85 17.62 -7.36
N THR A 312 7.65 16.51 -6.68
CA THR A 312 6.68 15.46 -7.04
C THR A 312 5.41 15.58 -6.21
N VAL A 313 4.36 14.89 -6.61
CA VAL A 313 3.14 14.77 -5.80
C VAL A 313 2.76 13.30 -5.70
N GLU A 314 2.82 12.77 -4.49
CA GLU A 314 2.34 11.45 -4.17
C GLU A 314 0.95 11.55 -3.52
N GLY A 315 -0.06 11.05 -4.24
CA GLY A 315 -1.45 11.25 -3.84
C GLY A 315 -1.86 12.73 -3.92
N VAL A 316 -2.06 13.38 -2.78
CA VAL A 316 -2.29 14.83 -2.67
C VAL A 316 -1.12 15.57 -2.01
N ARG A 317 -0.11 14.86 -1.56
CA ARG A 317 1.01 15.42 -0.80
C ARG A 317 2.14 15.81 -1.74
N PRO A 318 2.51 17.11 -1.81
CA PRO A 318 3.72 17.52 -2.51
C PRO A 318 4.94 17.08 -1.69
N ILE A 319 5.95 16.59 -2.37
CA ILE A 319 7.22 16.11 -1.78
C ILE A 319 8.36 16.59 -2.66
N LEU A 320 9.37 17.21 -2.07
CA LEU A 320 10.63 17.44 -2.74
C LEU A 320 11.56 16.26 -2.49
N LEU A 321 12.21 15.82 -3.55
CA LEU A 321 13.17 14.74 -3.48
C LEU A 321 14.36 14.98 -4.41
N GLU A 322 15.47 14.40 -4.02
CA GLU A 322 16.72 14.48 -4.76
C GLU A 322 16.80 13.33 -5.78
N VAL A 323 17.14 13.70 -6.99
CA VAL A 323 17.45 12.79 -8.11
C VAL A 323 18.95 12.81 -8.33
N GLN A 324 19.59 11.66 -8.18
CA GLN A 324 21.02 11.49 -8.38
C GLN A 324 21.28 10.70 -9.65
N SER A 325 22.19 11.15 -10.49
CA SER A 325 22.61 10.44 -11.69
C SER A 325 24.12 10.41 -11.83
N LEU A 326 24.63 9.27 -12.26
CA LEU A 326 26.02 9.09 -12.65
C LEU A 326 26.08 8.66 -14.11
N VAL A 327 26.80 9.45 -14.92
CA VAL A 327 27.03 9.15 -16.33
C VAL A 327 28.52 8.95 -16.56
N SER A 328 28.91 7.77 -17.05
CA SER A 328 30.27 7.43 -17.35
C SER A 328 30.42 6.84 -18.75
N THR A 329 31.66 6.74 -19.24
CA THR A 329 31.94 6.02 -20.50
C THR A 329 31.76 4.53 -20.26
N ALA A 330 31.02 3.82 -21.14
CA ALA A 330 30.82 2.40 -21.01
C ALA A 330 32.14 1.63 -21.14
N ALA A 331 32.58 0.98 -20.05
CA ALA A 331 33.84 0.28 -19.95
C ALA A 331 33.83 -1.06 -20.72
N TYR A 332 32.68 -1.69 -20.88
CA TYR A 332 32.56 -3.06 -21.42
C TYR A 332 31.85 -3.13 -22.78
N GLY A 333 31.83 -2.04 -23.53
CA GLY A 333 31.29 -1.99 -24.90
C GLY A 333 29.74 -2.01 -25.00
N VAL A 334 29.02 -2.49 -23.98
CA VAL A 334 27.56 -2.45 -23.92
C VAL A 334 27.14 -1.50 -22.81
N PRO A 335 26.48 -0.37 -23.12
CA PRO A 335 26.07 0.62 -22.14
C PRO A 335 25.10 0.04 -21.11
N GLN A 336 25.42 0.20 -19.84
CA GLN A 336 24.54 -0.19 -18.72
C GLN A 336 23.61 0.97 -18.35
N ARG A 337 22.35 0.64 -18.13
CA ARG A 337 21.33 1.60 -17.70
C ARG A 337 20.54 1.02 -16.55
N SER A 338 20.67 1.62 -15.38
CA SER A 338 20.04 1.16 -14.16
C SER A 338 19.34 2.32 -13.46
N ALA A 339 18.18 2.07 -12.88
CA ALA A 339 17.43 3.05 -12.11
C ALA A 339 16.89 2.42 -10.84
N THR A 340 17.08 3.13 -9.72
CA THR A 340 16.47 2.82 -8.42
C THR A 340 15.42 3.89 -8.11
N GLY A 341 14.19 3.47 -7.80
CA GLY A 341 13.08 4.39 -7.50
C GLY A 341 12.40 4.99 -8.72
N PHE A 342 12.90 4.74 -9.94
CA PHE A 342 12.35 5.25 -11.20
C PHE A 342 12.20 4.12 -12.23
N ASP A 343 11.24 4.24 -13.16
CA ASP A 343 11.01 3.23 -14.19
C ASP A 343 12.14 3.23 -15.23
N SER A 344 12.81 2.09 -15.40
CA SER A 344 13.95 1.95 -16.31
C SER A 344 13.57 2.12 -17.79
N ARG A 345 12.32 1.80 -18.18
CA ARG A 345 11.84 2.02 -19.56
C ARG A 345 11.65 3.52 -19.81
N ARG A 346 11.13 4.23 -18.81
CA ARG A 346 10.99 5.69 -18.86
C ARG A 346 12.35 6.36 -18.93
N LEU A 347 13.33 5.93 -18.14
CA LEU A 347 14.73 6.43 -18.22
C LEU A 347 15.27 6.27 -19.64
N ASN A 348 15.18 5.08 -20.23
CA ASN A 348 15.66 4.82 -21.58
C ASN A 348 15.02 5.73 -22.63
N MET A 349 13.73 6.01 -22.49
CA MET A 349 13.00 6.96 -23.35
C MET A 349 13.55 8.39 -23.21
N LEU A 350 13.79 8.86 -21.97
CA LEU A 350 14.33 10.19 -21.71
C LEU A 350 15.75 10.35 -22.27
N LEU A 351 16.61 9.32 -22.15
CA LEU A 351 17.95 9.30 -22.75
C LEU A 351 17.90 9.41 -24.27
N ALA A 352 16.96 8.71 -24.92
CA ALA A 352 16.77 8.82 -26.38
C ALA A 352 16.28 10.23 -26.81
N VAL A 353 15.44 10.89 -26.01
CA VAL A 353 15.02 12.27 -26.22
C VAL A 353 16.19 13.23 -26.10
N LEU A 354 17.02 13.11 -25.07
CA LEU A 354 18.21 13.90 -24.87
C LEU A 354 19.18 13.79 -26.07
N GLU A 355 19.41 12.57 -26.52
CA GLU A 355 20.30 12.32 -27.65
C GLU A 355 19.76 12.92 -28.96
N LYS A 356 18.48 12.66 -29.29
CA LYS A 356 17.89 13.05 -30.55
C LYS A 356 17.47 14.53 -30.64
N ARG A 357 17.05 15.15 -29.52
CA ARG A 357 16.44 16.48 -29.49
C ARG A 357 17.34 17.56 -28.93
N VAL A 358 18.26 17.20 -28.07
CA VAL A 358 19.19 18.17 -27.46
C VAL A 358 20.62 17.99 -28.00
N GLY A 359 20.95 16.81 -28.55
CA GLY A 359 22.21 16.57 -29.20
C GLY A 359 23.32 15.98 -28.32
N PHE A 360 22.98 15.52 -27.12
CA PHE A 360 23.93 14.85 -26.22
C PHE A 360 24.24 13.42 -26.68
N LYS A 361 25.51 13.03 -26.66
CA LYS A 361 25.98 11.68 -27.04
C LYS A 361 25.92 10.75 -25.83
N LEU A 362 24.80 10.03 -25.66
CA LEU A 362 24.56 9.11 -24.55
C LEU A 362 24.55 7.63 -24.97
N ALA A 363 24.60 7.34 -26.29
CA ALA A 363 24.52 5.97 -26.80
C ALA A 363 25.62 5.04 -26.26
N ALA A 364 26.84 5.57 -26.04
CA ALA A 364 27.99 4.82 -25.52
C ALA A 364 28.31 5.16 -24.05
N LYS A 365 27.33 5.60 -23.29
CA LYS A 365 27.48 5.96 -21.87
C LYS A 365 26.71 5.02 -20.97
N ASP A 366 27.32 4.62 -19.87
CA ASP A 366 26.63 4.03 -18.73
C ASP A 366 25.86 5.14 -17.99
N VAL A 367 24.63 4.83 -17.59
CA VAL A 367 23.77 5.77 -16.85
C VAL A 367 23.16 5.04 -15.65
N PHE A 368 23.50 5.54 -14.47
CA PHE A 368 22.94 5.09 -13.21
C PHE A 368 22.08 6.20 -12.64
N LEU A 369 20.86 5.87 -12.23
CA LEU A 369 19.90 6.81 -11.63
C LEU A 369 19.47 6.29 -10.27
N ASN A 370 19.43 7.16 -9.29
CA ASN A 370 18.94 6.86 -7.94
C ASN A 370 18.02 7.99 -7.45
N ILE A 371 16.85 7.60 -6.95
CA ILE A 371 15.96 8.51 -6.22
C ILE A 371 16.31 8.39 -4.75
N ALA A 372 16.58 9.52 -4.09
CA ALA A 372 16.93 9.56 -2.68
C ALA A 372 15.88 8.88 -1.80
N GLY A 373 16.33 8.17 -0.76
CA GLY A 373 15.45 7.42 0.14
C GLY A 373 14.85 6.14 -0.43
N GLY A 374 15.16 5.77 -1.70
CA GLY A 374 14.68 4.56 -2.36
C GLY A 374 13.17 4.53 -2.60
N ILE A 375 12.51 5.67 -2.54
CA ILE A 375 11.07 5.78 -2.78
C ILE A 375 10.81 5.59 -4.27
N ARG A 376 9.86 4.70 -4.60
CA ARG A 376 9.42 4.53 -5.97
C ARG A 376 8.45 5.64 -6.35
N VAL A 377 8.81 6.46 -7.34
CA VAL A 377 8.01 7.59 -7.81
C VAL A 377 7.45 7.28 -9.19
N SER A 378 6.15 7.47 -9.35
CA SER A 378 5.43 7.29 -10.62
C SER A 378 4.95 8.60 -11.25
N ASP A 379 5.19 9.74 -10.59
CA ASP A 379 4.78 11.06 -11.06
C ASP A 379 5.60 11.50 -12.29
N PRO A 380 4.97 11.75 -13.46
CA PRO A 380 5.68 12.20 -14.65
C PRO A 380 6.43 13.54 -14.49
N ALA A 381 6.05 14.35 -13.50
CA ALA A 381 6.74 15.61 -13.20
C ALA A 381 8.22 15.44 -12.85
N LEU A 382 8.62 14.24 -12.46
CA LEU A 382 10.01 13.88 -12.15
C LEU A 382 10.92 13.89 -13.38
N ASP A 383 10.38 13.69 -14.59
CA ASP A 383 11.16 13.57 -15.81
C ASP A 383 12.16 14.72 -16.01
N LEU A 384 11.72 15.96 -15.73
CA LEU A 384 12.57 17.12 -15.92
C LEU A 384 13.79 17.09 -15.00
N ALA A 385 13.63 16.73 -13.73
CA ALA A 385 14.75 16.59 -12.80
C ALA A 385 15.68 15.44 -13.21
N VAL A 386 15.13 14.30 -13.63
CA VAL A 386 15.92 13.17 -14.16
C VAL A 386 16.80 13.60 -15.32
N VAL A 387 16.23 14.31 -16.27
CA VAL A 387 16.95 14.83 -17.43
C VAL A 387 18.06 15.82 -16.99
N MET A 388 17.74 16.73 -16.07
CA MET A 388 18.73 17.70 -15.57
C MET A 388 19.87 17.03 -14.79
N ALA A 389 19.57 16.05 -13.96
CA ALA A 389 20.59 15.27 -13.24
C ALA A 389 21.52 14.49 -14.21
N VAL A 390 20.94 13.84 -15.23
CA VAL A 390 21.73 13.14 -16.27
C VAL A 390 22.63 14.11 -17.04
N LEU A 391 22.13 15.26 -17.42
CA LEU A 391 22.91 16.28 -18.14
C LEU A 391 24.02 16.85 -17.27
N SER A 392 23.71 17.22 -16.03
CA SER A 392 24.67 17.72 -15.05
C SER A 392 25.83 16.74 -14.87
N SER A 393 25.54 15.44 -14.69
CA SER A 393 26.57 14.41 -14.59
C SER A 393 27.36 14.21 -15.89
N ASN A 394 26.69 14.28 -17.06
CA ASN A 394 27.35 14.04 -18.35
C ASN A 394 28.36 15.12 -18.72
N ILE A 395 28.11 16.38 -18.33
CA ILE A 395 29.01 17.51 -18.59
C ILE A 395 29.88 17.88 -17.38
N ASP A 396 29.69 17.18 -16.25
CA ASP A 396 30.34 17.42 -14.96
C ASP A 396 30.18 18.85 -14.45
N ALA A 397 28.98 19.40 -14.55
CA ALA A 397 28.62 20.74 -14.08
C ALA A 397 27.47 20.68 -13.09
N ALA A 398 27.68 21.24 -11.90
CA ALA A 398 26.64 21.28 -10.86
C ALA A 398 25.44 22.15 -11.27
N LEU A 399 24.26 21.76 -10.85
CA LEU A 399 23.05 22.60 -10.94
C LEU A 399 22.98 23.52 -9.70
N PRO A 400 22.36 24.71 -9.86
CA PRO A 400 22.16 25.59 -8.70
C PRO A 400 21.37 24.87 -7.60
N ALA A 401 21.93 24.82 -6.39
CA ALA A 401 21.36 24.08 -5.26
C ALA A 401 19.99 24.59 -4.79
N ASP A 402 19.66 25.83 -5.10
CA ASP A 402 18.39 26.48 -4.75
C ASP A 402 17.31 26.36 -5.84
N THR A 403 17.48 25.42 -6.78
CA THR A 403 16.62 25.25 -7.94
C THR A 403 15.88 23.92 -7.94
N VAL A 404 14.57 23.96 -8.22
CA VAL A 404 13.69 22.79 -8.30
C VAL A 404 13.16 22.62 -9.73
N PHE A 405 12.93 21.38 -10.13
CA PHE A 405 12.43 21.02 -11.44
C PHE A 405 11.12 20.22 -11.32
N ALA A 406 10.09 20.63 -12.09
CA ALA A 406 8.84 19.86 -12.17
C ALA A 406 8.27 19.94 -13.59
N GLY A 407 8.23 18.83 -14.32
CA GLY A 407 7.67 18.81 -15.68
C GLY A 407 7.78 17.43 -16.32
N GLU A 408 6.76 17.05 -17.07
CA GLU A 408 6.80 15.84 -17.92
C GLU A 408 7.53 16.14 -19.22
N VAL A 409 8.39 15.22 -19.64
CA VAL A 409 9.14 15.36 -20.89
C VAL A 409 8.53 14.48 -21.98
N GLY A 410 8.07 15.12 -23.07
CA GLY A 410 7.53 14.42 -24.23
C GLY A 410 8.61 14.01 -25.25
N LEU A 411 8.25 13.11 -26.16
CA LEU A 411 9.17 12.52 -27.16
C LEU A 411 9.75 13.54 -28.16
N SER A 412 9.12 14.68 -28.32
CA SER A 412 9.62 15.77 -29.16
C SER A 412 10.54 16.75 -28.43
N GLY A 413 10.81 16.50 -27.13
CA GLY A 413 11.56 17.39 -26.26
C GLY A 413 10.76 18.57 -25.73
N GLU A 414 9.43 18.54 -25.88
CA GLU A 414 8.51 19.47 -25.24
C GLU A 414 8.33 19.17 -23.77
N ILE A 415 8.07 20.19 -22.97
CA ILE A 415 7.76 20.06 -21.53
C ILE A 415 6.25 20.25 -21.37
N ARG A 416 5.60 19.16 -20.91
CA ARG A 416 4.16 19.04 -20.78
C ARG A 416 3.68 19.46 -19.40
N ALA A 417 2.46 20.04 -19.36
CA ALA A 417 1.81 20.44 -18.13
C ALA A 417 1.64 19.25 -17.17
N VAL A 418 1.84 19.53 -15.89
CA VAL A 418 1.70 18.56 -14.80
C VAL A 418 0.57 19.00 -13.86
N SER A 419 0.00 18.03 -13.15
CA SER A 419 -1.05 18.30 -12.17
C SER A 419 -0.52 19.01 -10.93
N ARG A 420 -1.41 19.75 -10.24
CA ARG A 420 -1.17 20.33 -8.90
C ARG A 420 0.06 21.24 -8.83
N ILE A 421 0.28 22.05 -9.85
CA ILE A 421 1.48 22.90 -9.96
C ILE A 421 1.63 23.87 -8.78
N GLU A 422 0.53 24.45 -8.29
CA GLU A 422 0.57 25.40 -7.18
C GLU A 422 1.04 24.75 -5.86
N GLN A 423 0.67 23.48 -5.65
CA GLN A 423 1.13 22.72 -4.47
C GLN A 423 2.64 22.44 -4.55
N ARG A 424 3.15 22.10 -5.73
CA ARG A 424 4.59 21.87 -5.97
C ARG A 424 5.41 23.14 -5.71
N ILE A 425 4.92 24.27 -6.22
CA ILE A 425 5.56 25.57 -6.01
C ILE A 425 5.51 25.95 -4.53
N SER A 426 4.37 25.71 -3.87
CA SER A 426 4.21 26.00 -2.44
C SER A 426 5.17 25.24 -1.56
N GLU A 427 5.39 23.96 -1.86
CA GLU A 427 6.33 23.13 -1.10
C GLU A 427 7.78 23.53 -1.34
N ALA A 428 8.16 23.86 -2.60
CA ALA A 428 9.48 24.38 -2.91
C ALA A 428 9.78 25.70 -2.17
N GLU A 429 8.81 26.62 -2.16
CA GLU A 429 8.92 27.90 -1.47
C GLU A 429 9.03 27.73 0.04
N LYS A 430 8.20 26.84 0.64
CA LYS A 430 8.21 26.54 2.08
C LYS A 430 9.57 26.03 2.54
N LEU A 431 10.28 25.28 1.70
CA LEU A 431 11.60 24.72 1.96
C LEU A 431 12.75 25.67 1.61
N GLY A 432 12.46 26.91 1.19
CA GLY A 432 13.45 27.96 0.98
C GLY A 432 14.13 27.94 -0.38
N PHE A 433 13.65 27.17 -1.35
CA PHE A 433 14.16 27.22 -2.72
C PHE A 433 13.87 28.57 -3.38
N LYS A 434 14.80 29.06 -4.20
CA LYS A 434 14.69 30.37 -4.84
C LYS A 434 14.11 30.31 -6.25
N ARG A 435 14.24 29.16 -6.94
CA ARG A 435 13.76 29.02 -8.31
C ARG A 435 13.11 27.67 -8.54
N ILE A 436 12.04 27.65 -9.34
CA ILE A 436 11.43 26.42 -9.82
C ILE A 436 11.16 26.50 -11.33
N PHE A 437 11.62 25.51 -12.09
CA PHE A 437 11.28 25.35 -13.51
C PHE A 437 10.01 24.52 -13.64
N VAL A 438 9.01 25.09 -14.34
CA VAL A 438 7.69 24.48 -14.53
C VAL A 438 7.23 24.60 -15.99
N PRO A 439 6.33 23.71 -16.45
CA PRO A 439 5.86 23.75 -17.83
C PRO A 439 5.10 25.04 -18.17
N LEU A 440 5.37 25.61 -19.34
CA LEU A 440 4.65 26.78 -19.86
C LEU A 440 3.12 26.53 -19.96
N GLY A 441 2.73 25.26 -20.23
CA GLY A 441 1.33 24.86 -20.28
C GLY A 441 0.57 25.06 -18.96
N ASN A 442 1.26 25.09 -17.82
CA ASN A 442 0.67 25.37 -16.51
C ASN A 442 0.44 26.87 -16.25
N LYS A 443 0.96 27.76 -17.10
CA LYS A 443 0.78 29.21 -16.91
C LYS A 443 -0.70 29.63 -17.06
N LYS A 444 -1.47 28.95 -17.91
CA LYS A 444 -2.91 29.13 -18.01
C LYS A 444 -3.59 28.49 -16.80
N GLY A 445 -4.09 29.30 -15.88
CA GLY A 445 -4.73 28.82 -14.63
C GLY A 445 -3.86 28.97 -13.38
N PHE A 446 -2.61 29.44 -13.54
CA PHE A 446 -1.79 29.81 -12.39
C PHE A 446 -2.32 31.13 -11.81
N THR A 447 -2.91 31.07 -10.63
CA THR A 447 -3.61 32.20 -10.00
C THR A 447 -2.81 32.82 -8.84
N ARG A 448 -1.74 32.20 -8.43
CA ARG A 448 -0.94 32.62 -7.27
C ARG A 448 -0.24 33.96 -7.55
N LYS A 449 -0.61 35.01 -6.80
CA LYS A 449 -0.16 36.39 -7.04
C LYS A 449 1.12 36.78 -6.29
N ALA A 450 1.49 36.08 -5.22
CA ALA A 450 2.68 36.39 -4.43
C ALA A 450 3.48 35.12 -4.20
N THR A 451 4.68 35.03 -4.75
CA THR A 451 5.65 33.98 -4.50
C THR A 451 6.97 34.62 -4.15
N HIS A 452 7.63 34.11 -3.12
CA HIS A 452 9.03 34.44 -2.81
C HIS A 452 10.00 33.61 -3.67
N ILE A 453 9.47 32.65 -4.44
CA ILE A 453 10.22 31.80 -5.35
C ILE A 453 10.03 32.27 -6.80
N GLU A 454 11.10 32.34 -7.58
CA GLU A 454 11.06 32.61 -9.02
C GLU A 454 10.45 31.42 -9.76
N VAL A 455 9.34 31.62 -10.46
CA VAL A 455 8.68 30.59 -11.27
C VAL A 455 9.07 30.75 -12.73
N ALA A 456 10.00 29.91 -13.21
CA ALA A 456 10.47 29.91 -14.59
C ALA A 456 9.62 28.97 -15.45
N PHE A 457 8.76 29.54 -16.32
CA PHE A 457 7.95 28.80 -17.25
C PHE A 457 8.71 28.41 -18.51
N VAL A 458 8.79 27.10 -18.80
CA VAL A 458 9.58 26.55 -19.90
C VAL A 458 8.76 25.65 -20.81
N SER A 459 9.08 25.63 -22.11
CA SER A 459 8.34 24.86 -23.11
C SER A 459 9.14 23.72 -23.73
N ARG A 460 10.47 23.84 -23.77
CA ARG A 460 11.38 22.88 -24.42
C ARG A 460 12.61 22.63 -23.58
N LEU A 461 13.11 21.39 -23.62
CA LEU A 461 14.35 21.00 -22.95
C LEU A 461 15.55 21.86 -23.39
N ALA A 462 15.69 22.14 -24.69
CA ALA A 462 16.78 22.93 -25.22
C ALA A 462 16.87 24.33 -24.61
N ASP A 463 15.74 24.93 -24.22
CA ASP A 463 15.71 26.26 -23.63
C ASP A 463 16.27 26.25 -22.20
N ILE A 464 15.94 25.20 -21.42
CA ILE A 464 16.47 25.02 -20.06
C ILE A 464 17.97 24.72 -20.12
N CYS A 465 18.38 23.85 -21.03
CA CYS A 465 19.81 23.51 -21.19
C CYS A 465 20.65 24.76 -21.49
N ARG A 466 20.19 25.63 -22.37
CA ARG A 466 20.88 26.91 -22.64
C ARG A 466 20.89 27.84 -21.44
N SER A 467 19.83 27.86 -20.67
CA SER A 467 19.72 28.73 -19.48
C SER A 467 20.64 28.30 -18.34
N LEU A 468 20.89 27.00 -18.18
CA LEU A 468 21.65 26.44 -17.06
C LEU A 468 23.09 26.11 -17.41
N PHE A 469 23.37 25.76 -18.66
CA PHE A 469 24.70 25.26 -19.08
C PHE A 469 25.34 26.13 -20.18
N GLY A 470 24.70 27.21 -20.62
CA GLY A 470 25.26 28.18 -21.59
C GLY A 470 24.93 27.83 -23.01
#